data_ed99dbcdf182937e69a036a1ee898158
#
_entry.id   ed99dbcdf182937e69a036a1ee898158
#
_cell.length_a   1.000
_cell.length_b   1.000
_cell.length_c   1.000
_cell.angle_alpha   90.00
_cell.angle_beta   90.00
_cell.angle_gamma   90.00
#
_symmetry.space_group_name_H-M   'P 1'
#
loop_
_entity.id
_entity.type
_entity.pdbx_description
1 polymer ?
#
loop_
_entity_poly.entity_id
_entity_poly.type
_entity_poly.pdbx_seq_one_letter_code
_entity_poly.pdbx_strand_id
1 'polypeptide(L)'
;MTYEYISQLLKNHTSIRLLKADNAPLIISFLFSTFKEEFSNQEEGGILEKELSSRLSDILYVLNEPNKTYPKPPTEYLTDWSNAGFLRKYPGKTDEFIYELTPATELIFKWIDSLEKREFIGTESRLKYLFERMQRLVGKTQMNASERLAQLE
;
A
#
# COMPACT_ATOMS: atom_id res chain seq x y z
N MET A 1 -9.80 -27.91 1.99
CA MET A 1 -9.17 -27.19 3.11
C MET A 1 -9.75 -27.67 4.44
N THR A 2 -8.89 -28.17 5.30
CA THR A 2 -9.32 -28.65 6.63
C THR A 2 -9.27 -27.52 7.66
N TYR A 3 -9.98 -27.72 8.76
CA TYR A 3 -9.92 -26.80 9.90
C TYR A 3 -8.50 -26.66 10.43
N GLU A 4 -7.78 -27.77 10.58
CA GLU A 4 -6.39 -27.76 11.08
C GLU A 4 -5.45 -26.98 10.16
N TYR A 5 -5.59 -27.17 8.86
CA TYR A 5 -4.79 -26.42 7.87
C TYR A 5 -5.02 -24.92 7.99
N ILE A 6 -6.27 -24.50 8.03
CA ILE A 6 -6.59 -23.06 8.16
C ILE A 6 -6.11 -22.50 9.50
N SER A 7 -6.28 -23.24 10.58
CA SER A 7 -5.81 -22.83 11.91
C SER A 7 -4.31 -22.60 11.92
N GLN A 8 -3.53 -23.50 11.35
CA GLN A 8 -2.07 -23.37 11.24
C GLN A 8 -1.66 -22.23 10.30
N LEU A 9 -2.35 -22.09 9.18
CA LEU A 9 -2.11 -21.01 8.23
C LEU A 9 -2.29 -19.63 8.88
N LEU A 10 -3.41 -19.43 9.57
CA LEU A 10 -3.72 -18.16 10.23
C LEU A 10 -2.76 -17.85 11.37
N LYS A 11 -2.21 -18.87 12.00
CA LYS A 11 -1.26 -18.70 13.11
C LYS A 11 0.17 -18.47 12.64
N ASN A 12 0.62 -19.16 11.59
CA ASN A 12 2.03 -19.26 11.24
C ASN A 12 2.45 -18.54 9.97
N HIS A 13 1.51 -18.23 9.06
CA HIS A 13 1.87 -17.61 7.80
C HIS A 13 2.34 -16.16 8.01
N THR A 14 3.52 -15.84 7.50
CA THR A 14 4.16 -14.53 7.72
C THR A 14 3.29 -13.37 7.24
N SER A 15 2.68 -13.48 6.07
CA SER A 15 1.79 -12.44 5.55
C SER A 15 0.60 -12.17 6.49
N ILE A 16 0.02 -13.21 7.04
CA ILE A 16 -1.11 -13.10 7.97
C ILE A 16 -0.65 -12.52 9.30
N ARG A 17 0.52 -12.94 9.79
CA ARG A 17 1.10 -12.36 11.01
C ARG A 17 1.37 -10.86 10.86
N LEU A 18 1.78 -10.43 9.66
CA LEU A 18 1.97 -9.01 9.37
C LEU A 18 0.63 -8.24 9.50
N LEU A 19 -0.45 -8.76 8.92
CA LEU A 19 -1.78 -8.14 9.03
C LEU A 19 -2.29 -8.09 10.46
N LYS A 20 -1.93 -9.07 11.29
CA LYS A 20 -2.35 -9.15 12.69
C LYS A 20 -1.40 -8.45 13.67
N ALA A 21 -0.27 -7.95 13.22
CA ALA A 21 0.70 -7.30 14.09
C ALA A 21 0.10 -6.04 14.73
N ASP A 22 0.43 -5.79 15.99
CA ASP A 22 -0.04 -4.60 16.71
C ASP A 22 0.39 -3.31 15.99
N ASN A 23 1.58 -3.33 15.40
CA ASN A 23 2.15 -2.21 14.66
C ASN A 23 1.91 -2.30 13.16
N ALA A 24 0.95 -3.12 12.70
CA ALA A 24 0.67 -3.31 11.28
C ALA A 24 0.49 -1.98 10.51
N PRO A 25 -0.26 -0.98 11.02
CA PRO A 25 -0.38 0.29 10.32
C PRO A 25 0.97 0.98 10.09
N LEU A 26 1.84 0.98 11.08
CA LEU A 26 3.19 1.54 10.96
C LEU A 26 4.03 0.75 9.95
N ILE A 27 4.09 -0.56 10.12
CA ILE A 27 4.92 -1.44 9.29
C ILE A 27 4.51 -1.32 7.82
N ILE A 28 3.24 -1.50 7.54
CA ILE A 28 2.71 -1.54 6.17
C ILE A 28 2.85 -0.18 5.51
N SER A 29 2.41 0.90 6.17
CA SER A 29 2.48 2.25 5.59
C SER A 29 3.91 2.70 5.35
N PHE A 30 4.79 2.49 6.31
CA PHE A 30 6.20 2.89 6.20
C PHE A 30 6.94 2.09 5.12
N LEU A 31 6.84 0.77 5.15
CA LEU A 31 7.55 -0.08 4.19
C LEU A 31 7.01 0.11 2.77
N PHE A 32 5.71 0.24 2.61
CA PHE A 32 5.12 0.50 1.30
C PHE A 32 5.60 1.84 0.73
N SER A 33 5.46 2.92 1.48
CA SER A 33 5.86 4.24 0.98
C SER A 33 7.36 4.32 0.72
N THR A 34 8.18 3.70 1.55
CA THR A 34 9.63 3.74 1.40
C THR A 34 10.12 2.86 0.23
N PHE A 35 9.70 1.61 0.18
CA PHE A 35 10.19 0.66 -0.84
C PHE A 35 9.49 0.79 -2.19
N LYS A 36 8.20 1.12 -2.20
CA LYS A 36 7.41 1.13 -3.43
C LYS A 36 7.22 2.51 -4.05
N GLU A 37 7.29 3.57 -3.26
CA GLU A 37 7.12 4.93 -3.75
C GLU A 37 8.44 5.68 -3.86
N GLU A 38 9.21 5.80 -2.77
CA GLU A 38 10.44 6.60 -2.75
C GLU A 38 11.62 5.94 -3.44
N PHE A 39 11.80 4.63 -3.25
CA PHE A 39 12.94 3.86 -3.76
C PHE A 39 12.56 2.84 -4.84
N SER A 40 11.44 3.05 -5.51
CA SER A 40 10.93 2.12 -6.53
C SER A 40 11.87 1.95 -7.73
N ASN A 41 12.75 2.91 -7.99
CA ASN A 41 13.65 2.93 -9.13
C ASN A 41 15.05 2.36 -8.83
N GLN A 42 15.29 1.84 -7.63
CA GLN A 42 16.58 1.25 -7.29
C GLN A 42 16.71 -0.15 -7.91
N GLU A 43 17.76 -0.34 -8.71
CA GLU A 43 18.02 -1.61 -9.43
C GLU A 43 18.28 -2.80 -8.49
N GLU A 44 18.76 -2.56 -7.29
CA GLU A 44 19.13 -3.61 -6.33
C GLU A 44 18.03 -3.99 -5.33
N GLY A 45 16.86 -3.34 -5.36
CA GLY A 45 15.69 -3.70 -4.55
C GLY A 45 15.82 -3.54 -3.04
N GLY A 46 17.00 -3.20 -2.52
CA GLY A 46 17.28 -3.07 -1.10
C GLY A 46 17.62 -1.64 -0.70
N ILE A 47 17.45 -1.33 0.58
CA ILE A 47 17.75 -0.02 1.17
C ILE A 47 18.78 -0.20 2.29
N LEU A 48 19.78 0.68 2.32
CA LEU A 48 20.80 0.68 3.37
C LEU A 48 20.15 0.93 4.74
N GLU A 49 20.62 0.21 5.76
CA GLU A 49 20.11 0.31 7.13
C GLU A 49 20.12 1.76 7.63
N LYS A 50 21.18 2.49 7.39
CA LYS A 50 21.27 3.91 7.81
C LYS A 50 20.16 4.76 7.20
N GLU A 51 19.89 4.56 5.93
CA GLU A 51 18.89 5.33 5.22
C GLU A 51 17.48 4.94 5.66
N LEU A 52 17.22 3.65 5.76
CA LEU A 52 15.93 3.14 6.24
C LEU A 52 15.65 3.58 7.68
N SER A 53 16.66 3.49 8.55
CA SER A 53 16.59 3.93 9.95
C SER A 53 16.31 5.43 10.06
N SER A 54 16.98 6.24 9.25
CA SER A 54 16.77 7.69 9.21
C SER A 54 15.34 8.06 8.80
N ARG A 55 14.83 7.41 7.76
CA ARG A 55 13.45 7.58 7.30
C ARG A 55 12.43 7.19 8.36
N LEU A 56 12.66 6.06 9.00
CA LEU A 56 11.80 5.60 10.09
C LEU A 56 11.83 6.56 11.27
N SER A 57 12.99 7.10 11.60
CA SER A 57 13.13 8.09 12.66
C SER A 57 12.25 9.33 12.39
N ASP A 58 12.23 9.82 11.16
CA ASP A 58 11.41 10.96 10.77
C ASP A 58 9.91 10.65 10.92
N ILE A 59 9.48 9.48 10.48
CA ILE A 59 8.09 9.04 10.59
C ILE A 59 7.68 8.86 12.05
N LEU A 60 8.54 8.24 12.86
CA LEU A 60 8.27 8.03 14.28
C LEU A 60 8.15 9.36 15.02
N TYR A 61 8.96 10.35 14.68
CA TYR A 61 8.87 11.67 15.26
C TYR A 61 7.47 12.28 15.06
N VAL A 62 6.96 12.21 13.85
CA VAL A 62 5.63 12.72 13.51
C VAL A 62 4.52 11.91 14.22
N LEU A 63 4.60 10.58 14.17
CA LEU A 63 3.57 9.70 14.74
C LEU A 63 3.53 9.73 16.27
N ASN A 64 4.64 10.06 16.93
CA ASN A 64 4.72 10.13 18.38
C ASN A 64 4.25 11.47 18.97
N GLU A 65 3.84 12.40 18.17
CA GLU A 65 3.20 13.62 18.63
C GLU A 65 1.68 13.50 18.52
N PRO A 66 0.88 13.81 19.55
CA PRO A 66 1.26 14.22 20.91
C PRO A 66 1.57 13.08 21.87
N ASN A 67 1.31 11.83 21.50
CA ASN A 67 1.48 10.64 22.34
C ASN A 67 2.61 9.75 21.82
N LYS A 68 3.42 9.20 22.70
CA LYS A 68 4.48 8.25 22.37
C LYS A 68 3.89 6.86 22.04
N THR A 69 3.24 6.73 20.92
CA THR A 69 2.63 5.47 20.48
C THR A 69 3.69 4.42 20.13
N TYR A 70 4.81 4.86 19.58
CA TYR A 70 5.91 3.99 19.13
C TYR A 70 7.21 4.40 19.81
N PRO A 71 7.47 3.91 21.04
CA PRO A 71 8.56 4.43 21.88
C PRO A 71 9.95 3.87 21.58
N LYS A 72 10.05 2.80 20.78
CA LYS A 72 11.35 2.15 20.51
C LYS A 72 12.20 2.95 19.52
N PRO A 73 13.54 2.80 19.57
CA PRO A 73 14.41 3.35 18.53
C PRO A 73 14.14 2.72 17.15
N PRO A 74 14.39 3.45 16.06
CA PRO A 74 14.14 2.92 14.71
C PRO A 74 14.85 1.59 14.42
N THR A 75 16.10 1.45 14.82
CA THR A 75 16.88 0.23 14.60
C THR A 75 16.27 -0.99 15.27
N GLU A 76 15.64 -0.81 16.43
CA GLU A 76 14.98 -1.89 17.16
C GLU A 76 13.74 -2.38 16.42
N TYR A 77 12.94 -1.45 15.87
CA TYR A 77 11.78 -1.82 15.01
C TYR A 77 12.24 -2.60 13.79
N LEU A 78 13.29 -2.15 13.11
CA LEU A 78 13.82 -2.84 11.93
C LEU A 78 14.31 -4.25 12.27
N THR A 79 14.97 -4.41 13.40
CA THR A 79 15.41 -5.72 13.89
C THR A 79 14.22 -6.62 14.19
N ASP A 80 13.20 -6.10 14.88
CA ASP A 80 11.98 -6.85 15.16
C ASP A 80 11.28 -7.32 13.88
N TRP A 81 11.18 -6.44 12.90
CA TRP A 81 10.53 -6.76 11.61
C TRP A 81 11.33 -7.78 10.80
N SER A 82 12.65 -7.71 10.87
CA SER A 82 13.53 -8.71 10.26
C SER A 82 13.36 -10.08 10.92
N ASN A 83 13.33 -10.11 12.26
CA ASN A 83 13.15 -11.35 13.02
C ASN A 83 11.74 -11.95 12.78
N ALA A 84 10.75 -11.13 12.54
CA ALA A 84 9.39 -11.59 12.25
C ALA A 84 9.21 -12.09 10.81
N GLY A 85 10.19 -11.85 9.93
CA GLY A 85 10.13 -12.27 8.54
C GLY A 85 9.48 -11.25 7.61
N PHE A 86 9.29 -10.00 8.05
CA PHE A 86 8.72 -8.94 7.22
C PHE A 86 9.78 -8.26 6.36
N LEU A 87 11.01 -8.23 6.83
CA LEU A 87 12.19 -7.74 6.15
C LEU A 87 13.28 -8.80 6.15
N ARG A 88 14.12 -8.75 5.14
CA ARG A 88 15.34 -9.55 5.07
C ARG A 88 16.53 -8.61 5.19
N LYS A 89 17.40 -8.90 6.15
CA LYS A 89 18.63 -8.16 6.39
C LYS A 89 19.80 -8.97 5.85
N TYR A 90 20.64 -8.36 5.03
CA TYR A 90 21.85 -9.03 4.52
C TYR A 90 23.00 -8.04 4.40
N PRO A 91 24.26 -8.53 4.44
CA PRO A 91 25.40 -7.65 4.29
C PRO A 91 25.52 -7.16 2.85
N GLY A 92 25.78 -5.85 2.70
CA GLY A 92 26.06 -5.25 1.41
C GLY A 92 27.52 -5.42 0.97
N LYS A 93 27.87 -4.83 -0.15
CA LYS A 93 29.23 -4.84 -0.70
C LYS A 93 30.25 -4.10 0.17
N THR A 94 29.82 -3.11 0.91
CA THR A 94 30.58 -2.39 1.92
C THR A 94 30.00 -2.79 3.27
N ASP A 95 30.78 -2.97 4.30
CA ASP A 95 30.39 -3.46 5.66
C ASP A 95 29.04 -2.98 6.22
N GLU A 96 28.18 -2.41 5.39
CA GLU A 96 26.85 -1.93 5.74
C GLU A 96 25.79 -2.99 5.46
N PHE A 97 24.76 -3.04 6.30
CA PHE A 97 23.62 -3.93 6.11
C PHE A 97 22.60 -3.30 5.16
N ILE A 98 21.94 -4.17 4.40
CA ILE A 98 20.87 -3.81 3.48
C ILE A 98 19.62 -4.55 3.91
N TYR A 99 18.48 -3.85 3.85
CA TYR A 99 17.16 -4.45 4.07
C TYR A 99 16.40 -4.54 2.75
N GLU A 100 15.72 -5.64 2.57
CA GLU A 100 14.79 -5.82 1.45
C GLU A 100 13.46 -6.38 1.96
N LEU A 101 12.40 -6.20 1.19
CA LEU A 101 11.10 -6.78 1.49
C LEU A 101 11.14 -8.29 1.27
N THR A 102 10.52 -9.05 2.20
CA THR A 102 10.32 -10.48 1.98
C THR A 102 9.17 -10.72 1.01
N PRO A 103 9.12 -11.88 0.32
CA PRO A 103 7.96 -12.23 -0.53
C PRO A 103 6.63 -12.18 0.20
N ALA A 104 6.62 -12.52 1.49
CA ALA A 104 5.40 -12.47 2.32
C ALA A 104 4.86 -11.04 2.47
N THR A 105 5.74 -10.06 2.63
CA THR A 105 5.39 -8.64 2.72
C THR A 105 4.96 -8.10 1.35
N GLU A 106 5.66 -8.48 0.29
CA GLU A 106 5.29 -8.14 -1.09
C GLU A 106 3.88 -8.62 -1.43
N LEU A 107 3.51 -9.81 -0.99
CA LEU A 107 2.19 -10.37 -1.20
C LEU A 107 1.10 -9.50 -0.56
N ILE A 108 1.33 -9.05 0.67
CA ILE A 108 0.40 -8.15 1.37
C ILE A 108 0.27 -6.82 0.63
N PHE A 109 1.36 -6.27 0.14
CA PHE A 109 1.34 -5.01 -0.62
C PHE A 109 0.54 -5.15 -1.91
N LYS A 110 0.71 -6.23 -2.64
CA LYS A 110 -0.08 -6.52 -3.84
C LYS A 110 -1.57 -6.64 -3.53
N TRP A 111 -1.90 -7.30 -2.43
CA TRP A 111 -3.29 -7.46 -2.01
C TRP A 111 -3.91 -6.12 -1.63
N ILE A 112 -3.25 -5.31 -0.82
CA ILE A 112 -3.73 -3.98 -0.43
C ILE A 112 -3.89 -3.07 -1.66
N ASP A 113 -2.91 -3.08 -2.56
CA ASP A 113 -2.97 -2.33 -3.81
C ASP A 113 -4.17 -2.76 -4.65
N SER A 114 -4.47 -4.06 -4.68
CA SER A 114 -5.64 -4.58 -5.38
C SER A 114 -6.97 -4.11 -4.77
N LEU A 115 -7.02 -3.95 -3.45
CA LEU A 115 -8.20 -3.42 -2.76
C LEU A 115 -8.45 -1.96 -3.14
N GLU A 116 -7.42 -1.14 -3.12
CA GLU A 116 -7.50 0.27 -3.53
C GLU A 116 -7.94 0.40 -4.99
N LYS A 117 -7.33 -0.36 -5.88
CA LYS A 117 -7.66 -0.34 -7.31
C LYS A 117 -9.10 -0.78 -7.57
N ARG A 118 -9.59 -1.77 -6.85
CA ARG A 118 -10.98 -2.22 -6.98
C ARG A 118 -11.97 -1.14 -6.56
N GLU A 119 -11.72 -0.46 -5.45
CA GLU A 119 -12.56 0.66 -5.02
C GLU A 119 -12.49 1.80 -6.02
N PHE A 120 -11.31 2.17 -6.46
CA PHE A 120 -11.08 3.24 -7.42
C PHE A 120 -11.74 2.93 -8.77
N ILE A 121 -11.52 1.74 -9.32
CA ILE A 121 -12.11 1.31 -10.59
C ILE A 121 -13.64 1.24 -10.47
N GLY A 122 -14.17 0.73 -9.36
CA GLY A 122 -15.61 0.68 -9.10
C GLY A 122 -16.23 2.07 -9.09
N THR A 123 -15.62 3.02 -8.38
CA THR A 123 -16.08 4.40 -8.30
C THR A 123 -15.92 5.11 -9.65
N GLU A 124 -14.79 4.95 -10.29
CA GLU A 124 -14.52 5.53 -11.62
C GLU A 124 -15.48 4.98 -12.68
N SER A 125 -15.72 3.67 -12.70
CA SER A 125 -16.68 3.06 -13.62
C SER A 125 -18.10 3.56 -13.40
N ARG A 126 -18.53 3.73 -12.16
CA ARG A 126 -19.83 4.29 -11.81
C ARG A 126 -19.95 5.75 -12.27
N LEU A 127 -18.92 6.55 -11.98
CA LEU A 127 -18.89 7.95 -12.40
C LEU A 127 -18.88 8.06 -13.93
N LYS A 128 -18.09 7.23 -14.59
CA LYS A 128 -18.04 7.17 -16.05
C LYS A 128 -19.39 6.81 -16.65
N TYR A 129 -20.06 5.81 -16.11
CA TYR A 129 -21.39 5.38 -16.54
C TYR A 129 -22.42 6.50 -16.37
N LEU A 130 -22.45 7.16 -15.21
CA LEU A 130 -23.34 8.27 -14.94
C LEU A 130 -23.06 9.44 -15.89
N PHE A 131 -21.81 9.75 -16.12
CA PHE A 131 -21.39 10.83 -17.02
C PHE A 131 -21.81 10.56 -18.45
N GLU A 132 -21.60 9.36 -18.98
CA GLU A 132 -22.03 8.94 -20.30
C GLU A 132 -23.55 9.02 -20.44
N ARG A 133 -24.28 8.58 -19.41
CA ARG A 133 -25.74 8.65 -19.37
C ARG A 133 -26.23 10.10 -19.41
N MET A 134 -25.58 10.99 -18.67
CA MET A 134 -25.89 12.42 -18.67
C MET A 134 -25.63 13.04 -20.06
N GLN A 135 -24.51 12.69 -20.69
CA GLN A 135 -24.19 13.16 -22.05
C GLN A 135 -25.22 12.73 -23.07
N ARG A 136 -25.71 11.49 -22.99
CA ARG A 136 -26.78 10.99 -23.88
C ARG A 136 -28.07 11.79 -23.71
N LEU A 137 -28.46 12.11 -22.46
CA LEU A 137 -29.65 12.90 -22.18
C LEU A 137 -29.52 14.32 -22.72
N VAL A 138 -28.36 14.96 -22.50
CA VAL A 138 -28.08 16.30 -23.05
C VAL A 138 -28.09 16.27 -24.59
N GLY A 139 -27.47 15.26 -25.19
CA GLY A 139 -27.46 15.06 -26.64
C GLY A 139 -28.88 14.95 -27.22
N LYS A 140 -29.74 14.13 -26.62
CA LYS A 140 -31.14 14.00 -27.01
C LYS A 140 -31.90 15.32 -26.89
N THR A 141 -31.69 16.05 -25.82
CA THR A 141 -32.35 17.36 -25.60
C THR A 141 -31.91 18.36 -26.66
N GLN A 142 -30.66 18.42 -27.01
CA GLN A 142 -30.14 19.28 -28.08
C GLN A 142 -30.66 18.89 -29.45
N MET A 143 -30.73 17.62 -29.77
CA MET A 143 -31.31 17.14 -31.01
C MET A 143 -32.78 17.49 -31.15
N ASN A 144 -33.56 17.29 -30.11
CA ASN A 144 -34.97 17.66 -30.07
C ASN A 144 -35.19 19.18 -30.23
N ALA A 145 -34.34 19.99 -29.64
CA ALA A 145 -34.38 21.43 -29.81
C ALA A 145 -34.05 21.84 -31.24
N SER A 146 -33.07 21.23 -31.85
CA SER A 146 -32.69 21.45 -33.27
C SER A 146 -33.81 21.03 -34.24
N GLU A 147 -34.45 19.91 -34.01
CA GLU A 147 -35.59 19.42 -34.79
C GLU A 147 -36.77 20.35 -34.67
N ARG A 148 -37.05 20.86 -33.45
CA ARG A 148 -38.13 21.85 -33.25
C ARG A 148 -37.88 23.16 -33.96
N LEU A 149 -36.63 23.64 -33.96
CA LEU A 149 -36.23 24.83 -34.70
C LEU A 149 -36.38 24.65 -36.23
N ALA A 150 -35.99 23.48 -36.73
CA ALA A 150 -36.12 23.12 -38.13
C ALA A 150 -37.60 23.05 -38.56
N GLN A 151 -38.51 22.60 -37.68
CA GLN A 151 -39.94 22.53 -37.96
C GLN A 151 -40.63 23.92 -37.93
N LEU A 152 -40.04 24.93 -37.27
CA LEU A 152 -40.57 26.27 -37.19
C LEU A 152 -40.16 27.15 -38.38
N GLU A 153 -39.21 26.74 -39.14
CA GLU A 153 -38.81 27.36 -40.42
C GLU A 153 -39.59 26.77 -41.60
#